data_3f954e150b1d806e2e5f390c7f4cc209
#
_entry.id   3f954e150b1d806e2e5f390c7f4cc209
#
_cell.length_a   1.000
_cell.length_b   1.000
_cell.length_c   1.000
_cell.angle_alpha   90.00
_cell.angle_beta   90.00
_cell.angle_gamma   90.00
#
_symmetry.space_group_name_H-M   'P 1'
#
loop_
_entity.id
_entity.type
_entity.pdbx_description
1 polymer ?
#
loop_
_entity_poly.entity_id
_entity_poly.type
_entity_poly.pdbx_seq_one_letter_code
_entity_poly.pdbx_strand_id
1 'polypeptide(L)'
;MEAFEHRQPDRVPAWCGASPEFWEKAKQVSGLDDEGLRLRLGDDFRRVYALYAGPEFSLSPGATSRTIFGIEREGLGYGQPMCHPLAKATSEQVHAYPWPHPAWMDVSQLRAEAEKYEQQYAILGGDWSPFFHDAVDLLGMDVLFLKMYDEPELVDAVLQHLVDFYAGVSQRIFDAAASALDIFFIGNDFGTQRGPVMSPRLFRRFMFPHLQRLSELGHAYGLKVMMHCCGGYAPLIPLMIEAGLDGLHAVQPSCDGMDLATLKRSFGDKILFNGAIDSHHVLIRGTPEFVRQETHRVLEIMKTGGGYVAGASHDYILEETPVENVFAMFDAIREFGTY
;
A
#
# COMPACT_ATOMS: atom_id res chain seq x y z
N MET A 1 -15.51 -3.64 -8.11
CA MET A 1 -15.83 -2.22 -7.84
C MET A 1 -17.01 -2.03 -6.89
N GLU A 2 -18.03 -2.90 -6.89
CA GLU A 2 -19.20 -2.77 -5.97
C GLU A 2 -18.83 -2.67 -4.49
N ALA A 3 -17.77 -3.38 -4.05
CA ALA A 3 -17.28 -3.26 -2.67
C ALA A 3 -16.83 -1.82 -2.31
N PHE A 4 -16.23 -1.06 -3.24
CA PHE A 4 -15.88 0.35 -3.04
C PHE A 4 -17.10 1.28 -2.94
N GLU A 5 -18.25 0.83 -3.43
CA GLU A 5 -19.51 1.56 -3.34
C GLU A 5 -20.37 1.08 -2.17
N HIS A 6 -19.74 0.33 -1.25
CA HIS A 6 -20.41 -0.25 -0.06
C HIS A 6 -21.65 -1.09 -0.42
N ARG A 7 -21.66 -1.68 -1.63
CA ARG A 7 -22.64 -2.67 -2.03
C ARG A 7 -22.12 -4.07 -1.79
N GLN A 8 -23.02 -5.01 -1.64
CA GLN A 8 -22.69 -6.43 -1.52
C GLN A 8 -22.65 -7.05 -2.92
N PRO A 9 -21.47 -7.42 -3.45
CA PRO A 9 -21.38 -8.22 -4.67
C PRO A 9 -21.85 -9.66 -4.41
N ASP A 10 -21.71 -10.55 -5.39
CA ASP A 10 -22.01 -11.97 -5.25
C ASP A 10 -21.19 -12.64 -4.14
N ARG A 11 -19.95 -12.18 -3.96
CA ARG A 11 -19.03 -12.62 -2.90
C ARG A 11 -18.07 -11.51 -2.48
N VAL A 12 -17.45 -11.68 -1.34
CA VAL A 12 -16.34 -10.84 -0.89
C VAL A 12 -15.16 -10.97 -1.87
N PRO A 13 -14.65 -9.87 -2.44
CA PRO A 13 -13.44 -9.92 -3.24
C PRO A 13 -12.23 -10.35 -2.41
N ALA A 14 -11.26 -10.99 -3.07
CA ALA A 14 -10.04 -11.47 -2.43
C ALA A 14 -8.80 -10.76 -3.00
N TRP A 15 -7.87 -10.39 -2.12
CA TRP A 15 -6.60 -9.75 -2.43
C TRP A 15 -5.42 -10.64 -2.01
N CYS A 16 -4.45 -10.83 -2.93
CA CYS A 16 -3.21 -11.53 -2.61
C CYS A 16 -1.99 -10.65 -2.94
N GLY A 17 -1.43 -10.01 -1.89
CA GLY A 17 -0.06 -9.49 -1.91
C GLY A 17 0.88 -10.53 -1.31
N ALA A 18 2.04 -10.75 -1.95
CA ALA A 18 3.05 -11.70 -1.44
C ALA A 18 4.46 -11.24 -1.79
N SER A 19 5.43 -11.58 -0.93
CA SER A 19 6.83 -11.35 -1.25
C SER A 19 7.27 -12.22 -2.43
N PRO A 20 8.28 -11.79 -3.21
CA PRO A 20 8.83 -12.61 -4.29
C PRO A 20 9.26 -14.01 -3.82
N GLU A 21 9.85 -14.10 -2.62
CA GLU A 21 10.33 -15.35 -2.03
C GLU A 21 9.16 -16.30 -1.71
N PHE A 22 8.09 -15.78 -1.09
CA PHE A 22 6.88 -16.57 -0.86
C PHE A 22 6.26 -17.02 -2.18
N TRP A 23 6.20 -16.13 -3.17
CA TRP A 23 5.58 -16.42 -4.46
C TRP A 23 6.29 -17.57 -5.19
N GLU A 24 7.63 -17.54 -5.23
CA GLU A 24 8.43 -18.63 -5.79
C GLU A 24 8.25 -19.95 -5.04
N LYS A 25 8.23 -19.91 -3.69
CA LYS A 25 7.94 -21.06 -2.85
C LYS A 25 6.56 -21.64 -3.15
N ALA A 26 5.53 -20.80 -3.28
CA ALA A 26 4.16 -21.25 -3.56
C ALA A 26 4.03 -21.86 -4.95
N LYS A 27 4.71 -21.32 -5.96
CA LYS A 27 4.80 -21.91 -7.30
C LYS A 27 5.46 -23.30 -7.28
N GLN A 28 6.59 -23.43 -6.56
CA GLN A 28 7.27 -24.72 -6.42
C GLN A 28 6.38 -25.78 -5.75
N VAL A 29 5.66 -25.41 -4.70
CA VAL A 29 4.77 -26.33 -3.97
C VAL A 29 3.55 -26.73 -4.80
N SER A 30 2.98 -25.78 -5.55
CA SER A 30 1.74 -26.00 -6.32
C SER A 30 1.97 -26.54 -7.73
N GLY A 31 3.15 -26.36 -8.31
CA GLY A 31 3.44 -26.65 -9.71
C GLY A 31 2.76 -25.68 -10.71
N LEU A 32 2.22 -24.55 -10.22
CA LEU A 32 1.55 -23.54 -11.04
C LEU A 32 2.50 -22.41 -11.45
N ASP A 33 2.22 -21.75 -12.55
CA ASP A 33 2.83 -20.48 -12.93
C ASP A 33 2.18 -19.29 -12.17
N ASP A 34 2.63 -18.07 -12.45
CA ASP A 34 2.15 -16.87 -11.76
C ASP A 34 0.64 -16.67 -11.89
N GLU A 35 0.10 -16.77 -13.08
CA GLU A 35 -1.34 -16.57 -13.31
C GLU A 35 -2.15 -17.77 -12.80
N GLY A 36 -1.68 -18.98 -12.98
CA GLY A 36 -2.29 -20.20 -12.43
C GLY A 36 -2.40 -20.14 -10.90
N LEU A 37 -1.37 -19.61 -10.22
CA LEU A 37 -1.40 -19.43 -8.77
C LEU A 37 -2.42 -18.36 -8.35
N ARG A 38 -2.46 -17.20 -9.04
CA ARG A 38 -3.48 -16.17 -8.78
C ARG A 38 -4.91 -16.70 -8.97
N LEU A 39 -5.14 -17.45 -10.03
CA LEU A 39 -6.43 -18.12 -10.28
C LEU A 39 -6.78 -19.13 -9.19
N ARG A 40 -5.80 -19.94 -8.74
CA ARG A 40 -5.99 -20.90 -7.63
C ARG A 40 -6.38 -20.21 -6.33
N LEU A 41 -5.79 -19.05 -6.04
CA LEU A 41 -6.10 -18.24 -4.87
C LEU A 41 -7.43 -17.48 -5.05
N GLY A 42 -7.87 -17.20 -6.26
CA GLY A 42 -9.05 -16.39 -6.54
C GLY A 42 -8.78 -14.90 -6.29
N ASP A 43 -7.55 -14.45 -6.60
CA ASP A 43 -7.14 -13.05 -6.49
C ASP A 43 -7.87 -12.18 -7.53
N ASP A 44 -8.68 -11.25 -7.07
CA ASP A 44 -9.52 -10.37 -7.90
C ASP A 44 -8.79 -9.13 -8.42
N PHE A 45 -7.51 -9.01 -8.13
CA PHE A 45 -6.73 -7.82 -8.45
C PHE A 45 -5.54 -8.12 -9.35
N ARG A 46 -5.22 -7.17 -10.23
CA ARG A 46 -3.95 -7.14 -10.98
C ARG A 46 -3.35 -5.75 -10.84
N ARG A 47 -2.02 -5.66 -10.92
CA ARG A 47 -1.33 -4.39 -10.78
C ARG A 47 -0.38 -4.18 -11.95
N VAL A 48 -0.39 -2.95 -12.50
CA VAL A 48 0.53 -2.52 -13.54
C VAL A 48 1.47 -1.44 -13.03
N TYR A 49 2.71 -1.43 -13.52
CA TYR A 49 3.78 -0.56 -13.05
C TYR A 49 4.45 0.17 -14.20
N ALA A 50 4.78 1.45 -13.99
CA ALA A 50 5.72 2.15 -14.84
C ALA A 50 7.14 1.59 -14.61
N LEU A 51 7.93 1.48 -15.66
CA LEU A 51 9.29 0.97 -15.58
C LEU A 51 10.31 2.11 -15.48
N TYR A 52 11.32 1.95 -14.65
CA TYR A 52 12.39 2.93 -14.56
C TYR A 52 13.23 2.95 -15.84
N ALA A 53 13.34 4.12 -16.45
CA ALA A 53 14.11 4.39 -17.66
C ALA A 53 15.00 5.66 -17.50
N GLY A 54 15.30 6.03 -16.25
CA GLY A 54 16.13 7.17 -15.92
C GLY A 54 17.63 6.86 -15.97
N PRO A 55 18.46 7.76 -15.44
CA PRO A 55 19.91 7.57 -15.37
C PRO A 55 20.31 6.30 -14.59
N GLU A 56 21.29 5.58 -15.08
CA GLU A 56 21.90 4.49 -14.33
C GLU A 56 22.66 5.00 -13.09
N PHE A 57 22.55 4.29 -11.99
CA PHE A 57 23.25 4.60 -10.75
C PHE A 57 24.27 3.51 -10.44
N SER A 58 25.49 3.92 -10.11
CA SER A 58 26.46 3.02 -9.48
C SER A 58 26.20 2.95 -7.98
N LEU A 59 26.39 1.77 -7.39
CA LEU A 59 26.29 1.57 -5.94
C LEU A 59 27.65 1.78 -5.28
N SER A 60 27.65 2.42 -4.11
CA SER A 60 28.80 2.50 -3.24
C SER A 60 29.15 1.12 -2.63
N PRO A 61 30.39 0.90 -2.17
CA PRO A 61 30.75 -0.33 -1.46
C PRO A 61 29.84 -0.58 -0.25
N GLY A 62 29.24 -1.77 -0.19
CA GLY A 62 28.31 -2.18 0.89
C GLY A 62 26.83 -1.89 0.59
N ALA A 63 26.53 -1.01 -0.36
CA ALA A 63 25.14 -0.78 -0.77
C ALA A 63 24.58 -1.98 -1.55
N THR A 64 23.34 -2.38 -1.21
CA THR A 64 22.60 -3.43 -1.90
C THR A 64 21.58 -2.89 -2.89
N SER A 65 21.13 -1.64 -2.69
CA SER A 65 20.19 -0.95 -3.56
C SER A 65 20.34 0.57 -3.46
N ARG A 66 19.72 1.29 -4.39
CA ARG A 66 19.61 2.76 -4.36
C ARG A 66 18.21 3.16 -4.80
N THR A 67 17.59 4.05 -4.04
CA THR A 67 16.29 4.62 -4.41
C THR A 67 16.45 5.64 -5.54
N ILE A 68 15.32 5.94 -6.21
CA ILE A 68 15.28 6.98 -7.24
C ILE A 68 15.65 8.37 -6.69
N PHE A 69 15.50 8.59 -5.39
CA PHE A 69 15.91 9.81 -4.68
C PHE A 69 17.39 9.81 -4.27
N GLY A 70 18.17 8.82 -4.70
CA GLY A 70 19.60 8.77 -4.46
C GLY A 70 20.01 8.21 -3.10
N ILE A 71 19.09 7.62 -2.34
CA ILE A 71 19.37 7.03 -1.04
C ILE A 71 19.89 5.61 -1.23
N GLU A 72 21.12 5.35 -0.83
CA GLU A 72 21.69 4.01 -0.82
C GLU A 72 21.28 3.26 0.44
N ARG A 73 21.00 1.98 0.28
CA ARG A 73 20.54 1.09 1.36
C ARG A 73 21.43 -0.15 1.45
N GLU A 74 21.56 -0.67 2.64
CA GLU A 74 22.26 -1.94 2.93
C GLU A 74 21.33 -2.95 3.60
N GLY A 75 21.67 -4.24 3.55
CA GLY A 75 20.91 -5.33 4.18
C GLY A 75 19.94 -6.02 3.24
N LEU A 76 19.07 -6.86 3.82
CA LEU A 76 18.09 -7.69 3.11
C LEU A 76 16.73 -6.97 2.98
N GLY A 77 15.91 -7.42 2.05
CA GLY A 77 14.59 -6.87 1.78
C GLY A 77 14.66 -5.42 1.29
N TYR A 78 13.92 -4.53 1.92
CA TYR A 78 13.97 -3.09 1.61
C TYR A 78 15.31 -2.43 2.01
N GLY A 79 16.10 -3.07 2.87
CA GLY A 79 17.35 -2.54 3.40
C GLY A 79 17.15 -1.36 4.35
N GLN A 80 18.28 -0.87 4.91
CA GLN A 80 18.30 0.32 5.75
C GLN A 80 19.06 1.44 5.04
N PRO A 81 18.64 2.72 5.14
CA PRO A 81 19.39 3.83 4.58
C PRO A 81 20.79 3.91 5.17
N MET A 82 21.82 3.97 4.31
CA MET A 82 23.21 4.13 4.75
C MET A 82 23.52 5.56 5.22
N CYS A 83 22.71 6.54 4.79
CA CYS A 83 22.80 7.93 5.22
C CYS A 83 21.48 8.67 4.96
N HIS A 84 21.35 9.83 5.58
CA HIS A 84 20.23 10.75 5.41
C HIS A 84 20.73 12.06 4.78
N PRO A 85 20.72 12.21 3.45
CA PRO A 85 21.41 13.29 2.74
C PRO A 85 20.87 14.69 3.08
N LEU A 86 19.63 14.79 3.52
CA LEU A 86 19.01 16.08 3.88
C LEU A 86 18.91 16.32 5.40
N ALA A 87 19.46 15.44 6.24
CA ALA A 87 19.37 15.59 7.70
C ALA A 87 19.88 16.95 8.22
N LYS A 88 20.93 17.50 7.58
CA LYS A 88 21.56 18.78 7.93
C LYS A 88 21.38 19.87 6.86
N ALA A 89 20.51 19.63 5.88
CA ALA A 89 20.32 20.55 4.78
C ALA A 89 19.60 21.84 5.22
N THR A 90 19.97 22.94 4.58
CA THR A 90 19.17 24.18 4.62
C THR A 90 18.05 24.13 3.58
N SER A 91 17.08 25.03 3.66
CA SER A 91 16.00 25.12 2.66
C SER A 91 16.54 25.32 1.25
N GLU A 92 17.61 26.10 1.05
CA GLU A 92 18.27 26.28 -0.24
C GLU A 92 18.85 24.96 -0.77
N GLN A 93 19.47 24.17 0.10
CA GLN A 93 20.01 22.86 -0.26
C GLN A 93 18.92 21.83 -0.57
N VAL A 94 17.76 21.89 0.09
CA VAL A 94 16.59 21.08 -0.26
C VAL A 94 16.12 21.41 -1.68
N HIS A 95 15.97 22.69 -2.02
CA HIS A 95 15.55 23.09 -3.38
C HIS A 95 16.59 22.76 -4.45
N ALA A 96 17.88 22.79 -4.11
CA ALA A 96 18.97 22.44 -5.02
C ALA A 96 19.28 20.93 -5.08
N TYR A 97 18.60 20.10 -4.29
CA TYR A 97 18.79 18.66 -4.30
C TYR A 97 18.46 18.08 -5.69
N PRO A 98 19.18 17.06 -6.18
CA PRO A 98 18.93 16.48 -7.51
C PRO A 98 17.67 15.61 -7.51
N TRP A 99 16.51 16.25 -7.38
CA TRP A 99 15.21 15.56 -7.39
C TRP A 99 15.01 14.82 -8.71
N PRO A 100 14.45 13.59 -8.67
CA PRO A 100 14.16 12.83 -9.88
C PRO A 100 13.07 13.53 -10.72
N HIS A 101 13.08 13.22 -12.01
CA HIS A 101 12.08 13.74 -12.94
C HIS A 101 11.04 12.69 -13.28
N PRO A 102 9.72 12.98 -13.28
CA PRO A 102 8.67 12.01 -13.60
C PRO A 102 8.84 11.32 -14.96
N ALA A 103 9.48 11.97 -15.92
CA ALA A 103 9.78 11.38 -17.23
C ALA A 103 10.80 10.24 -17.21
N TRP A 104 11.46 9.97 -16.08
CA TRP A 104 12.31 8.79 -15.91
C TRP A 104 11.51 7.49 -15.77
N MET A 105 10.20 7.60 -15.63
CA MET A 105 9.31 6.43 -15.58
C MET A 105 8.67 6.22 -16.95
N ASP A 106 8.95 5.08 -17.58
CA ASP A 106 8.36 4.68 -18.86
C ASP A 106 6.96 4.11 -18.62
N VAL A 107 5.98 4.69 -19.32
CA VAL A 107 4.56 4.31 -19.26
C VAL A 107 4.08 3.68 -20.56
N SER A 108 4.96 3.45 -21.54
CA SER A 108 4.60 3.07 -22.92
C SER A 108 3.85 1.73 -23.02
N GLN A 109 4.11 0.79 -22.12
CA GLN A 109 3.50 -0.54 -22.12
C GLN A 109 2.29 -0.68 -21.17
N LEU A 110 2.06 0.31 -20.32
CA LEU A 110 1.07 0.23 -19.22
C LEU A 110 -0.34 -0.10 -19.71
N ARG A 111 -0.79 0.58 -20.77
CA ARG A 111 -2.13 0.35 -21.30
C ARG A 111 -2.29 -1.08 -21.80
N ALA A 112 -1.34 -1.56 -22.60
CA ALA A 112 -1.38 -2.91 -23.13
C ALA A 112 -1.33 -3.99 -22.03
N GLU A 113 -0.60 -3.73 -20.94
CA GLU A 113 -0.57 -4.63 -19.80
C GLU A 113 -1.91 -4.62 -19.03
N ALA A 114 -2.51 -3.45 -18.79
CA ALA A 114 -3.80 -3.34 -18.12
C ALA A 114 -4.94 -3.99 -18.90
N GLU A 115 -5.01 -3.73 -20.22
CA GLU A 115 -6.04 -4.27 -21.13
C GLU A 115 -6.09 -5.82 -21.15
N LYS A 116 -5.02 -6.51 -20.77
CA LYS A 116 -5.03 -7.98 -20.65
C LYS A 116 -6.04 -8.49 -19.60
N TYR A 117 -6.37 -7.68 -18.62
CA TYR A 117 -7.10 -8.09 -17.41
C TYR A 117 -8.35 -7.25 -17.12
N GLU A 118 -8.53 -6.08 -17.77
CA GLU A 118 -9.50 -5.04 -17.42
C GLU A 118 -10.97 -5.48 -17.31
N GLN A 119 -11.36 -6.54 -18.01
CA GLN A 119 -12.75 -7.04 -17.97
C GLN A 119 -13.00 -8.13 -16.92
N GLN A 120 -11.95 -8.61 -16.27
CA GLN A 120 -12.01 -9.77 -15.37
C GLN A 120 -11.60 -9.41 -13.95
N TYR A 121 -10.71 -8.45 -13.79
CA TYR A 121 -10.08 -8.09 -12.51
C TYR A 121 -10.12 -6.59 -12.29
N ALA A 122 -10.04 -6.18 -11.02
CA ALA A 122 -9.79 -4.79 -10.67
C ALA A 122 -8.32 -4.46 -10.90
N ILE A 123 -8.04 -3.44 -11.69
CA ILE A 123 -6.68 -3.08 -12.10
C ILE A 123 -6.17 -1.91 -11.27
N LEU A 124 -5.07 -2.17 -10.56
CA LEU A 124 -4.36 -1.14 -9.79
C LEU A 124 -3.30 -0.50 -10.66
N GLY A 125 -3.22 0.82 -10.58
CA GLY A 125 -2.20 1.62 -11.24
C GLY A 125 -1.83 2.84 -10.40
N GLY A 126 -1.10 3.77 -11.02
CA GLY A 126 -0.49 4.89 -10.33
C GLY A 126 0.85 4.50 -9.69
N ASP A 127 1.59 5.48 -9.21
CA ASP A 127 2.81 5.23 -8.47
C ASP A 127 2.51 4.91 -7.01
N TRP A 128 3.33 4.08 -6.38
CA TRP A 128 3.18 3.69 -4.97
C TRP A 128 3.21 4.86 -3.99
N SER A 129 3.91 5.95 -4.36
CA SER A 129 3.91 7.24 -3.66
C SER A 129 4.23 7.21 -2.15
N PRO A 130 5.30 6.54 -1.69
CA PRO A 130 5.62 6.41 -0.27
C PRO A 130 6.32 7.66 0.29
N PHE A 131 5.73 8.84 0.10
CA PHE A 131 6.35 10.13 0.37
C PHE A 131 6.77 10.32 1.84
N PHE A 132 6.07 9.72 2.79
CA PHE A 132 6.47 9.77 4.20
C PHE A 132 7.71 8.91 4.46
N HIS A 133 7.79 7.70 3.88
CA HIS A 133 8.96 6.84 4.00
C HIS A 133 10.20 7.50 3.39
N ASP A 134 10.06 8.10 2.19
CA ASP A 134 11.19 8.77 1.56
C ASP A 134 11.61 10.04 2.30
N ALA A 135 10.67 10.76 2.92
CA ALA A 135 11.01 11.87 3.80
C ALA A 135 11.81 11.39 5.04
N VAL A 136 11.42 10.24 5.61
CA VAL A 136 12.18 9.58 6.69
C VAL A 136 13.56 9.16 6.20
N ASP A 137 13.68 8.60 5.02
CA ASP A 137 14.97 8.16 4.46
C ASP A 137 15.88 9.36 4.12
N LEU A 138 15.32 10.45 3.64
CA LEU A 138 16.08 11.66 3.31
C LEU A 138 16.56 12.42 4.54
N LEU A 139 15.74 12.51 5.58
CA LEU A 139 16.01 13.36 6.75
C LEU A 139 16.50 12.58 7.98
N GLY A 140 16.15 11.30 8.11
CA GLY A 140 16.16 10.55 9.36
C GLY A 140 14.88 10.78 10.14
N MET A 141 14.35 9.73 10.76
CA MET A 141 13.03 9.80 11.44
C MET A 141 13.03 10.80 12.60
N ASP A 142 14.05 10.79 13.43
CA ASP A 142 14.21 11.70 14.56
C ASP A 142 14.35 13.16 14.12
N VAL A 143 15.17 13.41 13.09
CA VAL A 143 15.36 14.72 12.51
C VAL A 143 14.08 15.24 11.85
N LEU A 144 13.37 14.39 11.11
CA LEU A 144 12.09 14.75 10.49
C LEU A 144 11.09 15.24 11.55
N PHE A 145 10.92 14.48 12.64
CA PHE A 145 9.97 14.86 13.69
C PHE A 145 10.40 16.12 14.44
N LEU A 146 11.68 16.32 14.70
CA LEU A 146 12.18 17.58 15.31
C LEU A 146 11.93 18.76 14.37
N LYS A 147 12.28 18.64 13.07
CA LYS A 147 12.09 19.70 12.09
C LYS A 147 10.61 20.03 11.82
N MET A 148 9.67 19.12 12.04
CA MET A 148 8.24 19.46 12.00
C MET A 148 7.85 20.56 13.03
N TYR A 149 8.63 20.77 14.07
CA TYR A 149 8.42 21.81 15.06
C TYR A 149 9.35 23.01 14.87
N ASP A 150 10.62 22.75 14.57
CA ASP A 150 11.67 23.80 14.56
C ASP A 150 11.81 24.45 13.17
N GLU A 151 11.65 23.68 12.09
CA GLU A 151 11.83 24.13 10.71
C GLU A 151 10.70 23.59 9.80
N PRO A 152 9.42 23.87 10.08
CA PRO A 152 8.29 23.27 9.37
C PRO A 152 8.29 23.55 7.85
N GLU A 153 8.80 24.72 7.43
CA GLU A 153 8.89 25.08 6.00
C GLU A 153 9.90 24.20 5.24
N LEU A 154 10.96 23.73 5.91
CA LEU A 154 11.90 22.79 5.31
C LEU A 154 11.23 21.43 5.09
N VAL A 155 10.46 20.95 6.07
CA VAL A 155 9.70 19.70 5.94
C VAL A 155 8.66 19.81 4.83
N ASP A 156 7.93 20.93 4.76
CA ASP A 156 6.98 21.20 3.68
C ASP A 156 7.66 21.14 2.30
N ALA A 157 8.86 21.74 2.16
CA ALA A 157 9.61 21.70 0.91
C ALA A 157 10.02 20.28 0.50
N VAL A 158 10.51 19.47 1.43
CA VAL A 158 10.87 18.07 1.16
C VAL A 158 9.63 17.26 0.72
N LEU A 159 8.54 17.35 1.48
CA LEU A 159 7.28 16.64 1.16
C LEU A 159 6.70 17.09 -0.17
N GLN A 160 6.75 18.40 -0.47
CA GLN A 160 6.29 18.95 -1.73
C GLN A 160 7.05 18.37 -2.94
N HIS A 161 8.40 18.35 -2.88
CA HIS A 161 9.21 17.77 -3.95
C HIS A 161 8.92 16.26 -4.16
N LEU A 162 8.79 15.50 -3.08
CA LEU A 162 8.45 14.08 -3.14
C LEU A 162 7.08 13.88 -3.80
N VAL A 163 6.07 14.62 -3.35
CA VAL A 163 4.71 14.47 -3.88
C VAL A 163 4.59 15.04 -5.30
N ASP A 164 5.33 16.07 -5.67
CA ASP A 164 5.39 16.56 -7.05
C ASP A 164 5.91 15.49 -8.00
N PHE A 165 6.95 14.76 -7.60
CA PHE A 165 7.44 13.62 -8.36
C PHE A 165 6.37 12.54 -8.50
N TYR A 166 5.80 12.06 -7.40
CA TYR A 166 4.81 10.97 -7.40
C TYR A 166 3.52 11.31 -8.13
N ALA A 167 3.00 12.52 -7.91
CA ALA A 167 1.84 13.01 -8.65
C ALA A 167 2.14 13.12 -10.14
N GLY A 168 3.33 13.60 -10.51
CA GLY A 168 3.76 13.71 -11.90
C GLY A 168 3.89 12.34 -12.58
N VAL A 169 4.42 11.33 -11.90
CA VAL A 169 4.48 9.95 -12.41
C VAL A 169 3.07 9.38 -12.55
N SER A 170 2.23 9.50 -11.52
CA SER A 170 0.87 8.98 -11.53
C SER A 170 0.03 9.63 -12.61
N GLN A 171 0.16 10.94 -12.82
CA GLN A 171 -0.51 11.64 -13.92
C GLN A 171 -0.13 11.06 -15.28
N ARG A 172 1.18 10.81 -15.53
CA ARG A 172 1.64 10.19 -16.78
C ARG A 172 1.07 8.78 -16.98
N ILE A 173 0.97 8.00 -15.90
CA ILE A 173 0.33 6.67 -15.92
C ILE A 173 -1.15 6.80 -16.30
N PHE A 174 -1.87 7.74 -15.69
CA PHE A 174 -3.29 7.96 -15.95
C PHE A 174 -3.55 8.52 -17.35
N ASP A 175 -2.74 9.46 -17.82
CA ASP A 175 -2.81 9.96 -19.20
C ASP A 175 -2.65 8.83 -20.24
N ALA A 176 -1.82 7.83 -19.91
CA ALA A 176 -1.58 6.68 -20.80
C ALA A 176 -2.66 5.58 -20.70
N ALA A 177 -3.21 5.32 -19.52
CA ALA A 177 -3.94 4.07 -19.25
C ALA A 177 -5.17 4.19 -18.34
N ALA A 178 -5.62 5.39 -17.90
CA ALA A 178 -6.69 5.51 -16.91
C ALA A 178 -7.99 4.77 -17.29
N SER A 179 -8.33 4.69 -18.59
CA SER A 179 -9.53 3.98 -19.04
C SER A 179 -9.49 2.46 -18.82
N ALA A 180 -8.30 1.90 -18.53
CA ALA A 180 -8.09 0.48 -18.24
C ALA A 180 -7.68 0.26 -16.77
N LEU A 181 -7.77 1.28 -15.92
CA LEU A 181 -7.46 1.23 -14.49
C LEU A 181 -8.72 1.45 -13.67
N ASP A 182 -8.77 0.86 -12.48
CA ASP A 182 -9.88 1.01 -11.52
C ASP A 182 -9.44 1.73 -10.26
N ILE A 183 -8.19 1.51 -9.81
CA ILE A 183 -7.74 1.91 -8.49
C ILE A 183 -6.35 2.56 -8.58
N PHE A 184 -6.23 3.77 -8.02
CA PHE A 184 -4.95 4.36 -7.66
C PHE A 184 -4.54 3.81 -6.30
N PHE A 185 -3.45 3.03 -6.27
CA PHE A 185 -2.97 2.37 -5.07
C PHE A 185 -1.67 3.02 -4.57
N ILE A 186 -1.74 3.66 -3.42
CA ILE A 186 -0.62 4.38 -2.77
C ILE A 186 -0.24 3.72 -1.45
N GLY A 187 0.96 3.99 -0.93
CA GLY A 187 1.43 3.37 0.31
C GLY A 187 2.23 4.29 1.22
N ASN A 188 1.79 4.38 2.47
CA ASN A 188 2.51 5.10 3.53
C ASN A 188 2.14 4.49 4.89
N ASP A 189 3.14 4.18 5.74
CA ASP A 189 2.90 3.62 7.06
C ASP A 189 2.87 4.72 8.12
N PHE A 190 1.67 5.00 8.61
CA PHE A 190 1.43 5.98 9.68
C PHE A 190 1.12 5.33 11.01
N GLY A 191 1.16 4.00 11.09
CA GLY A 191 0.88 3.25 12.31
C GLY A 191 2.09 2.50 12.86
N THR A 192 2.07 2.25 14.15
CA THR A 192 2.91 1.29 14.87
C THR A 192 2.02 0.24 15.51
N GLN A 193 2.58 -0.74 16.19
CA GLN A 193 1.78 -1.72 16.95
C GLN A 193 0.94 -1.09 18.06
N ARG A 194 1.35 0.08 18.58
CA ARG A 194 0.71 0.78 19.71
C ARG A 194 -0.10 2.01 19.34
N GLY A 195 -0.17 2.35 18.05
CA GLY A 195 -0.91 3.51 17.58
C GLY A 195 -0.17 4.29 16.50
N PRO A 196 -0.66 5.49 16.12
CA PRO A 196 -0.06 6.28 15.07
C PRO A 196 1.39 6.72 15.38
N VAL A 197 2.24 6.80 14.36
CA VAL A 197 3.63 7.32 14.49
C VAL A 197 3.66 8.81 14.80
N MET A 198 2.58 9.53 14.52
CA MET A 198 2.44 10.96 14.81
C MET A 198 1.02 11.28 15.30
N SER A 199 0.89 12.42 15.99
CA SER A 199 -0.43 12.89 16.42
C SER A 199 -1.33 13.27 15.24
N PRO A 200 -2.68 13.19 15.39
CA PRO A 200 -3.60 13.68 14.36
C PRO A 200 -3.37 15.13 13.96
N ARG A 201 -2.85 15.98 14.86
CA ARG A 201 -2.48 17.38 14.57
C ARG A 201 -1.32 17.47 13.58
N LEU A 202 -0.23 16.70 13.79
CA LEU A 202 0.91 16.66 12.89
C LEU A 202 0.53 16.03 11.54
N PHE A 203 -0.26 14.96 11.58
CA PHE A 203 -0.78 14.34 10.38
C PHE A 203 -1.59 15.34 9.54
N ARG A 204 -2.52 16.09 10.16
CA ARG A 204 -3.31 17.12 9.46
C ARG A 204 -2.42 18.21 8.86
N ARG A 205 -1.34 18.60 9.53
CA ARG A 205 -0.46 19.66 9.07
C ARG A 205 0.45 19.22 7.91
N PHE A 206 1.03 18.03 7.99
CA PHE A 206 2.10 17.61 7.08
C PHE A 206 1.71 16.52 6.09
N MET A 207 0.81 15.60 6.46
CA MET A 207 0.47 14.45 5.60
C MET A 207 -0.84 14.65 4.83
N PHE A 208 -1.84 15.20 5.50
CA PHE A 208 -3.18 15.38 4.95
C PHE A 208 -3.22 16.14 3.61
N PRO A 209 -2.53 17.30 3.42
CA PRO A 209 -2.60 18.04 2.15
C PRO A 209 -2.08 17.24 0.97
N HIS A 210 -1.07 16.41 1.20
CA HIS A 210 -0.47 15.57 0.19
C HIS A 210 -1.33 14.35 -0.15
N LEU A 211 -1.95 13.72 0.84
CA LEU A 211 -2.92 12.66 0.62
C LEU A 211 -4.14 13.18 -0.15
N GLN A 212 -4.66 14.34 0.24
CA GLN A 212 -5.77 14.99 -0.46
C GLN A 212 -5.43 15.25 -1.92
N ARG A 213 -4.26 15.82 -2.20
CA ARG A 213 -3.79 16.07 -3.57
C ARG A 213 -3.71 14.81 -4.42
N LEU A 214 -3.18 13.72 -3.86
CA LEU A 214 -3.10 12.42 -4.56
C LEU A 214 -4.50 11.83 -4.76
N SER A 215 -5.39 11.93 -3.77
CA SER A 215 -6.77 11.47 -3.90
C SER A 215 -7.54 12.26 -4.98
N GLU A 216 -7.44 13.57 -4.97
CA GLU A 216 -8.02 14.45 -5.99
C GLU A 216 -7.50 14.12 -7.40
N LEU A 217 -6.20 13.82 -7.52
CA LEU A 217 -5.60 13.36 -8.80
C LEU A 217 -6.25 12.06 -9.26
N GLY A 218 -6.34 11.02 -8.42
CA GLY A 218 -6.99 9.75 -8.78
C GLY A 218 -8.44 9.94 -9.19
N HIS A 219 -9.20 10.70 -8.40
CA HIS A 219 -10.62 10.99 -8.68
C HIS A 219 -10.83 11.77 -9.97
N ALA A 220 -9.92 12.69 -10.32
CA ALA A 220 -9.99 13.44 -11.57
C ALA A 220 -9.95 12.53 -12.82
N TYR A 221 -9.35 11.34 -12.70
CA TYR A 221 -9.33 10.31 -13.73
C TYR A 221 -10.40 9.23 -13.54
N GLY A 222 -11.31 9.39 -12.59
CA GLY A 222 -12.39 8.44 -12.30
C GLY A 222 -11.98 7.20 -11.54
N LEU A 223 -10.76 7.18 -10.96
CA LEU A 223 -10.24 6.05 -10.20
C LEU A 223 -10.67 6.11 -8.73
N LYS A 224 -10.82 4.96 -8.10
CA LYS A 224 -10.86 4.84 -6.63
C LYS A 224 -9.45 4.99 -6.08
N VAL A 225 -9.30 5.56 -4.89
CA VAL A 225 -7.99 5.74 -4.25
C VAL A 225 -7.92 4.87 -3.01
N MET A 226 -7.03 3.88 -3.02
CA MET A 226 -6.79 2.99 -1.90
C MET A 226 -5.37 3.17 -1.37
N MET A 227 -5.22 3.28 -0.05
CA MET A 227 -3.92 3.46 0.57
C MET A 227 -3.54 2.26 1.42
N HIS A 228 -2.32 1.76 1.22
CA HIS A 228 -1.66 0.89 2.17
C HIS A 228 -1.19 1.68 3.39
N CYS A 229 -1.48 1.15 4.57
CA CYS A 229 -0.99 1.68 5.83
C CYS A 229 -0.91 0.56 6.86
N CYS A 230 0.30 0.23 7.31
CA CYS A 230 0.50 -0.73 8.39
C CYS A 230 0.24 -0.14 9.78
N GLY A 231 -0.02 -1.02 10.74
CA GLY A 231 -0.07 -0.69 12.17
C GLY A 231 -1.42 -0.21 12.69
N GLY A 232 -1.39 0.40 13.88
CA GLY A 232 -2.54 0.96 14.57
C GLY A 232 -2.73 2.43 14.22
N TYR A 233 -3.47 2.72 13.18
CA TYR A 233 -3.72 4.08 12.69
C TYR A 233 -5.18 4.54 12.86
N ALA A 234 -5.99 3.82 13.62
CA ALA A 234 -7.43 4.12 13.79
C ALA A 234 -7.74 5.60 14.09
N PRO A 235 -6.98 6.33 14.95
CA PRO A 235 -7.21 7.75 15.19
C PRO A 235 -7.02 8.66 13.96
N LEU A 236 -6.36 8.19 12.91
CA LEU A 236 -6.13 8.93 11.67
C LEU A 236 -7.18 8.66 10.59
N ILE A 237 -7.98 7.58 10.72
CA ILE A 237 -8.99 7.19 9.72
C ILE A 237 -9.95 8.33 9.35
N PRO A 238 -10.48 9.12 10.31
CA PRO A 238 -11.33 10.26 9.94
C PRO A 238 -10.66 11.28 9.01
N LEU A 239 -9.35 11.53 9.22
CA LEU A 239 -8.57 12.42 8.36
C LEU A 239 -8.25 11.80 7.00
N MET A 240 -8.06 10.49 6.94
CA MET A 240 -7.85 9.75 5.70
C MET A 240 -9.11 9.78 4.83
N ILE A 241 -10.29 9.59 5.44
CA ILE A 241 -11.58 9.73 4.76
C ILE A 241 -11.77 11.18 4.25
N GLU A 242 -11.49 12.18 5.09
CA GLU A 242 -11.56 13.61 4.73
C GLU A 242 -10.59 13.97 3.58
N ALA A 243 -9.43 13.32 3.53
CA ALA A 243 -8.47 13.48 2.43
C ALA A 243 -8.92 12.81 1.12
N GLY A 244 -10.04 12.10 1.12
CA GLY A 244 -10.62 11.50 -0.08
C GLY A 244 -10.18 10.06 -0.36
N LEU A 245 -9.62 9.34 0.62
CA LEU A 245 -9.35 7.92 0.41
C LEU A 245 -10.64 7.11 0.36
N ASP A 246 -10.77 6.23 -0.63
CA ASP A 246 -11.90 5.30 -0.81
C ASP A 246 -11.66 3.96 -0.10
N GLY A 247 -10.41 3.59 0.16
CA GLY A 247 -10.07 2.31 0.78
C GLY A 247 -8.78 2.33 1.58
N LEU A 248 -8.69 1.45 2.59
CA LEU A 248 -7.52 1.22 3.44
C LEU A 248 -7.09 -0.24 3.36
N HIS A 249 -5.84 -0.45 3.05
CA HIS A 249 -5.09 -1.70 3.01
C HIS A 249 -3.83 -1.54 3.88
N ALA A 250 -3.30 -2.49 4.60
CA ALA A 250 -3.84 -3.73 5.05
C ALA A 250 -4.25 -3.58 6.53
N VAL A 251 -5.51 -3.86 6.84
CA VAL A 251 -5.99 -3.73 8.23
C VAL A 251 -5.32 -4.78 9.11
N GLN A 252 -4.65 -4.34 10.19
CA GLN A 252 -3.92 -5.19 11.14
C GLN A 252 -4.67 -5.29 12.48
N PRO A 253 -5.48 -6.34 12.70
CA PRO A 253 -6.34 -6.43 13.89
C PRO A 253 -5.58 -6.62 15.21
N SER A 254 -4.33 -7.05 15.14
CA SER A 254 -3.44 -7.24 16.31
C SER A 254 -2.83 -5.93 16.85
N CYS A 255 -3.01 -4.81 16.16
CA CYS A 255 -2.53 -3.52 16.61
C CYS A 255 -3.54 -2.80 17.51
N ASP A 256 -3.03 -1.97 18.44
CA ASP A 256 -3.88 -1.22 19.36
C ASP A 256 -4.88 -0.32 18.60
N GLY A 257 -6.14 -0.37 19.00
CA GLY A 257 -7.22 0.41 18.42
C GLY A 257 -7.79 -0.12 17.10
N MET A 258 -7.28 -1.24 16.57
CA MET A 258 -7.69 -1.82 15.28
C MET A 258 -8.71 -2.98 15.43
N ASP A 259 -9.55 -2.94 16.46
CA ASP A 259 -10.64 -3.92 16.63
C ASP A 259 -11.59 -3.88 15.43
N LEU A 260 -11.75 -5.03 14.76
CA LEU A 260 -12.48 -5.12 13.50
C LEU A 260 -13.96 -4.73 13.62
N ALA A 261 -14.63 -5.15 14.68
CA ALA A 261 -16.04 -4.83 14.88
C ALA A 261 -16.24 -3.32 15.13
N THR A 262 -15.30 -2.70 15.83
CA THR A 262 -15.29 -1.25 16.07
C THR A 262 -15.00 -0.47 14.78
N LEU A 263 -13.99 -0.88 14.00
CA LEU A 263 -13.67 -0.27 12.72
C LEU A 263 -14.86 -0.36 11.74
N LYS A 264 -15.43 -1.56 11.61
CA LYS A 264 -16.57 -1.79 10.71
C LYS A 264 -17.77 -0.96 11.10
N ARG A 265 -18.12 -0.90 12.38
CA ARG A 265 -19.23 -0.11 12.89
C ARG A 265 -19.04 1.39 12.71
N SER A 266 -17.78 1.89 12.87
CA SER A 266 -17.50 3.34 12.88
C SER A 266 -17.26 3.91 11.49
N PHE A 267 -16.72 3.12 10.59
CA PHE A 267 -16.22 3.60 9.30
C PHE A 267 -16.62 2.73 8.09
N GLY A 268 -17.19 1.54 8.30
CA GLY A 268 -17.45 0.59 7.24
C GLY A 268 -18.50 1.01 6.20
N ASP A 269 -19.21 2.11 6.44
CA ASP A 269 -20.10 2.77 5.49
C ASP A 269 -19.45 3.97 4.76
N LYS A 270 -18.20 4.28 5.06
CA LYS A 270 -17.49 5.48 4.58
C LYS A 270 -16.19 5.18 3.84
N ILE A 271 -15.57 4.05 4.16
CA ILE A 271 -14.30 3.64 3.57
C ILE A 271 -14.22 2.12 3.48
N LEU A 272 -13.70 1.61 2.36
CA LEU A 272 -13.47 0.18 2.18
C LEU A 272 -12.29 -0.28 3.05
N PHE A 273 -12.43 -1.43 3.68
CA PHE A 273 -11.35 -2.12 4.36
C PHE A 273 -10.85 -3.32 3.56
N ASN A 274 -9.53 -3.43 3.41
CA ASN A 274 -8.87 -4.56 2.77
C ASN A 274 -7.91 -5.23 3.77
N GLY A 275 -7.92 -6.57 3.84
CA GLY A 275 -7.01 -7.34 4.67
C GLY A 275 -7.70 -8.07 5.82
N ALA A 276 -7.20 -7.84 7.02
CA ALA A 276 -7.73 -8.25 8.32
C ALA A 276 -7.49 -9.69 8.77
N ILE A 277 -7.05 -10.62 7.90
CA ILE A 277 -6.60 -11.95 8.37
C ILE A 277 -5.16 -11.82 8.88
N ASP A 278 -4.97 -12.01 10.19
CA ASP A 278 -3.69 -11.74 10.86
C ASP A 278 -2.55 -12.54 10.26
N SER A 279 -1.57 -11.82 9.69
CA SER A 279 -0.42 -12.43 9.02
C SER A 279 0.48 -13.18 9.98
N HIS A 280 0.65 -12.68 11.21
CA HIS A 280 1.62 -13.21 12.15
C HIS A 280 1.07 -14.33 13.04
N HIS A 281 -0.08 -14.08 13.70
CA HIS A 281 -0.64 -15.04 14.65
C HIS A 281 -1.48 -16.13 13.97
N VAL A 282 -2.09 -15.81 12.82
CA VAL A 282 -2.94 -16.73 12.07
C VAL A 282 -2.18 -17.37 10.93
N LEU A 283 -1.65 -16.60 9.97
CA LEU A 283 -1.06 -17.19 8.76
C LEU A 283 0.30 -17.83 9.01
N ILE A 284 1.20 -17.21 9.77
CA ILE A 284 2.55 -17.75 10.01
C ILE A 284 2.50 -18.85 11.07
N ARG A 285 1.79 -18.63 12.19
CA ARG A 285 1.86 -19.50 13.37
C ARG A 285 0.69 -20.47 13.51
N GLY A 286 -0.37 -20.31 12.72
CA GLY A 286 -1.56 -21.15 12.78
C GLY A 286 -1.42 -22.48 12.07
N THR A 287 -2.42 -23.34 12.26
CA THR A 287 -2.65 -24.51 11.40
C THR A 287 -3.68 -24.17 10.33
N PRO A 288 -3.78 -24.93 9.22
CA PRO A 288 -4.82 -24.70 8.20
C PRO A 288 -6.24 -24.64 8.78
N GLU A 289 -6.57 -25.47 9.77
CA GLU A 289 -7.87 -25.49 10.45
C GLU A 289 -8.12 -24.19 11.22
N PHE A 290 -7.10 -23.71 11.94
CA PHE A 290 -7.19 -22.45 12.68
C PHE A 290 -7.30 -21.25 11.74
N VAL A 291 -6.50 -21.22 10.64
CA VAL A 291 -6.61 -20.21 9.59
C VAL A 291 -8.02 -20.17 9.01
N ARG A 292 -8.61 -21.32 8.70
CA ARG A 292 -9.98 -21.42 8.20
C ARG A 292 -10.99 -20.83 9.18
N GLN A 293 -10.89 -21.16 10.46
CA GLN A 293 -11.80 -20.69 11.53
C GLN A 293 -11.69 -19.17 11.69
N GLU A 294 -10.46 -18.63 11.75
CA GLU A 294 -10.24 -17.20 11.91
C GLU A 294 -10.65 -16.42 10.65
N THR A 295 -10.40 -16.95 9.45
CA THR A 295 -10.88 -16.34 8.20
C THR A 295 -12.41 -16.25 8.20
N HIS A 296 -13.11 -17.32 8.59
CA HIS A 296 -14.58 -17.30 8.72
C HIS A 296 -15.03 -16.23 9.72
N ARG A 297 -14.42 -16.17 10.92
CA ARG A 297 -14.74 -15.16 11.95
C ARG A 297 -14.54 -13.72 11.43
N VAL A 298 -13.45 -13.45 10.70
CA VAL A 298 -13.18 -12.15 10.12
C VAL A 298 -14.24 -11.79 9.07
N LEU A 299 -14.59 -12.73 8.20
CA LEU A 299 -15.64 -12.54 7.19
C LEU A 299 -16.99 -12.21 7.82
N GLU A 300 -17.41 -12.90 8.88
CA GLU A 300 -18.67 -12.63 9.59
C GLU A 300 -18.74 -11.20 10.12
N ILE A 301 -17.60 -10.63 10.56
CA ILE A 301 -17.52 -9.25 11.05
C ILE A 301 -17.49 -8.25 9.89
N MET A 302 -16.64 -8.49 8.89
CA MET A 302 -16.26 -7.47 7.93
C MET A 302 -17.10 -7.42 6.67
N LYS A 303 -17.71 -8.53 6.23
CA LYS A 303 -18.49 -8.56 4.99
C LYS A 303 -19.83 -7.83 5.08
N THR A 304 -20.47 -7.85 6.25
CA THR A 304 -21.81 -7.29 6.43
C THR A 304 -21.90 -5.84 5.93
N GLY A 305 -22.83 -5.57 5.03
CA GLY A 305 -23.05 -4.23 4.45
C GLY A 305 -22.05 -3.85 3.34
N GLY A 306 -21.22 -4.78 2.84
CA GLY A 306 -20.24 -4.48 1.80
C GLY A 306 -19.00 -3.74 2.33
N GLY A 307 -18.24 -3.05 1.46
CA GLY A 307 -17.08 -2.24 1.88
C GLY A 307 -15.91 -3.05 2.44
N TYR A 308 -15.73 -4.28 1.96
CA TYR A 308 -14.66 -5.16 2.42
C TYR A 308 -14.04 -5.99 1.29
N VAL A 309 -12.72 -6.14 1.34
CA VAL A 309 -11.89 -7.03 0.52
C VAL A 309 -11.09 -7.92 1.48
N ALA A 310 -11.20 -9.23 1.33
CA ALA A 310 -10.51 -10.18 2.20
C ALA A 310 -9.08 -10.45 1.75
N GLY A 311 -8.17 -10.51 2.69
CA GLY A 311 -6.75 -10.82 2.45
C GLY A 311 -5.95 -10.81 3.75
N ALA A 312 -4.65 -10.98 3.61
CA ALA A 312 -3.72 -10.92 4.73
C ALA A 312 -3.66 -9.51 5.34
N SER A 313 -3.33 -9.41 6.62
CA SER A 313 -3.21 -8.14 7.34
C SER A 313 -1.88 -7.40 7.11
N HIS A 314 -1.14 -7.78 6.08
CA HIS A 314 0.12 -7.17 5.67
C HIS A 314 0.16 -7.07 4.13
N ASP A 315 0.94 -6.12 3.61
CA ASP A 315 1.09 -5.93 2.15
C ASP A 315 1.61 -7.21 1.48
N TYR A 316 2.60 -7.84 2.09
CA TYR A 316 3.16 -9.08 1.60
C TYR A 316 2.92 -10.25 2.58
N ILE A 317 2.45 -11.37 2.04
CA ILE A 317 2.60 -12.67 2.68
C ILE A 317 4.10 -12.99 2.64
N LEU A 318 4.71 -13.21 3.81
CA LEU A 318 6.15 -13.37 3.98
C LEU A 318 6.60 -14.82 3.70
N GLU A 319 7.88 -14.99 3.35
CA GLU A 319 8.48 -16.28 2.98
C GLU A 319 8.26 -17.38 4.03
N GLU A 320 8.32 -17.04 5.32
CA GLU A 320 8.11 -18.00 6.41
C GLU A 320 6.68 -18.54 6.53
N THR A 321 5.70 -17.91 5.86
CA THR A 321 4.31 -18.35 5.90
C THR A 321 4.16 -19.74 5.26
N PRO A 322 3.53 -20.73 5.92
CA PRO A 322 3.21 -22.01 5.29
C PRO A 322 2.26 -21.82 4.09
N VAL A 323 2.59 -22.43 2.95
CA VAL A 323 1.78 -22.29 1.73
C VAL A 323 0.37 -22.86 1.93
N GLU A 324 0.26 -23.98 2.68
CA GLU A 324 -1.01 -24.59 3.05
C GLU A 324 -1.93 -23.67 3.86
N ASN A 325 -1.36 -22.79 4.69
CA ASN A 325 -2.13 -21.80 5.45
C ASN A 325 -2.73 -20.73 4.52
N VAL A 326 -1.94 -20.29 3.53
CA VAL A 326 -2.43 -19.34 2.52
C VAL A 326 -3.54 -19.96 1.67
N PHE A 327 -3.39 -21.22 1.24
CA PHE A 327 -4.45 -21.92 0.53
C PHE A 327 -5.70 -22.08 1.41
N ALA A 328 -5.55 -22.44 2.69
CA ALA A 328 -6.67 -22.54 3.62
C ALA A 328 -7.42 -21.22 3.80
N MET A 329 -6.71 -20.08 3.86
CA MET A 329 -7.31 -18.75 3.91
C MET A 329 -8.16 -18.47 2.66
N PHE A 330 -7.61 -18.64 1.46
CA PHE A 330 -8.34 -18.33 0.23
C PHE A 330 -9.48 -19.31 -0.05
N ASP A 331 -9.33 -20.61 0.33
CA ASP A 331 -10.41 -21.59 0.26
C ASP A 331 -11.55 -21.20 1.22
N ALA A 332 -11.24 -20.73 2.42
CA ALA A 332 -12.23 -20.23 3.37
C ALA A 332 -12.92 -18.94 2.89
N ILE A 333 -12.17 -18.00 2.27
CA ILE A 333 -12.76 -16.80 1.65
C ILE A 333 -13.78 -17.21 0.57
N ARG A 334 -13.43 -18.17 -0.27
CA ARG A 334 -14.32 -18.67 -1.32
C ARG A 334 -15.57 -19.34 -0.75
N GLU A 335 -15.43 -20.11 0.32
CA GLU A 335 -16.54 -20.88 0.91
C GLU A 335 -17.48 -20.01 1.73
N PHE A 336 -16.95 -19.09 2.55
CA PHE A 336 -17.73 -18.28 3.50
C PHE A 336 -17.97 -16.84 3.03
N GLY A 337 -17.36 -16.44 1.91
CA GLY A 337 -17.41 -15.08 1.41
C GLY A 337 -18.71 -14.71 0.67
N THR A 338 -19.61 -15.64 0.38
CA THR A 338 -20.92 -15.34 -0.22
C THR A 338 -21.74 -14.45 0.74
N TYR A 339 -22.44 -13.46 0.19
CA TYR A 339 -23.32 -12.57 0.95
C TYR A 339 -24.69 -13.18 1.21
#